data_7efedf9cf17359ea9de7b455500c3d2a
#
_entry.id   7efedf9cf17359ea9de7b455500c3d2a
#
_cell.length_a   1.000
_cell.length_b   1.000
_cell.length_c   1.000
_cell.angle_alpha   90.00
_cell.angle_beta   90.00
_cell.angle_gamma   90.00
#
_symmetry.space_group_name_H-M   'P 1'
#
loop_
_entity.id
_entity.type
_entity.pdbx_description
1 polymer ?
#
loop_
_entity_poly.entity_id
_entity_poly.type
_entity_poly.pdbx_seq_one_letter_code
_entity_poly.pdbx_strand_id
1 'polypeptide(L)'
;MKNVTTRRTALKTGLAATAAAVVPMDGAAAAPAPKAPGETKIVVMMGHDGMHNDVSYEMEIRSIFASKKDWRIWAARTNKVISPELIADADLIITQRFGDPYEWNAEGLADSVGSQRFSLYNDVMAPAMIANVRDRGMGWLAVHNTIWNGRKDLEDFIGVDAELHQEIQPVIYKQFNPEHPVTRGIEPFCVNLEEQFGVKIKNPAETTILFRSLAVHDHRDSVGGWCLERGKGRVIGLLPGHLEWCYRVEAYREVFWRAAFWAMRREIEPFPKSGNRDLW
;
A
#
# COMPACT_ATOMS: atom_id res chain seq x y z
N MET A 1 -5.90 -34.85 74.57
CA MET A 1 -5.84 -35.16 73.08
C MET A 1 -7.13 -34.69 72.49
N LYS A 2 -7.09 -33.58 71.69
CA LYS A 2 -8.29 -32.96 71.08
C LYS A 2 -8.35 -33.32 69.61
N ASN A 3 -9.42 -34.01 69.24
CA ASN A 3 -9.71 -34.32 67.84
C ASN A 3 -10.14 -33.08 67.10
N VAL A 4 -9.42 -32.80 65.97
CA VAL A 4 -9.78 -31.76 65.02
C VAL A 4 -10.43 -32.43 63.81
N THR A 5 -11.75 -32.22 63.69
CA THR A 5 -12.51 -32.71 62.56
C THR A 5 -12.52 -31.66 61.45
N THR A 6 -11.83 -31.91 60.36
CA THR A 6 -11.89 -31.04 59.14
C THR A 6 -13.09 -31.38 58.32
N ARG A 7 -14.03 -30.45 58.16
CA ARG A 7 -15.13 -30.49 57.23
C ARG A 7 -14.64 -30.07 55.84
N ARG A 8 -14.53 -30.97 54.88
CA ARG A 8 -14.41 -30.66 53.45
C ARG A 8 -15.84 -30.49 52.91
N THR A 9 -16.17 -29.24 52.62
CA THR A 9 -17.39 -28.91 51.85
C THR A 9 -17.06 -29.05 50.39
N ALA A 10 -17.65 -30.01 49.71
CA ALA A 10 -17.55 -30.17 48.27
C ALA A 10 -18.51 -29.19 47.57
N LEU A 11 -17.97 -28.17 46.93
CA LEU A 11 -18.73 -27.34 45.97
C LEU A 11 -18.82 -28.12 44.66
N LYS A 12 -19.99 -28.61 44.34
CA LYS A 12 -20.33 -29.05 43.00
C LYS A 12 -20.76 -27.83 42.18
N THR A 13 -19.82 -27.21 41.49
CA THR A 13 -20.12 -26.25 40.44
C THR A 13 -20.37 -26.99 39.14
N GLY A 14 -21.64 -27.01 38.73
CA GLY A 14 -22.05 -27.53 37.42
C GLY A 14 -21.47 -26.59 36.35
N LEU A 15 -20.50 -27.08 35.56
CA LEU A 15 -20.14 -26.46 34.29
C LEU A 15 -21.28 -26.71 33.30
N ALA A 16 -22.06 -25.69 33.03
CA ALA A 16 -22.88 -25.65 31.84
C ALA A 16 -21.95 -25.51 30.65
N ALA A 17 -21.77 -26.57 29.88
CA ALA A 17 -21.09 -26.52 28.59
C ALA A 17 -21.96 -25.70 27.62
N THR A 18 -21.67 -24.43 27.47
CA THR A 18 -22.17 -23.66 26.32
C THR A 18 -21.48 -24.21 25.07
N ALA A 19 -22.22 -24.99 24.30
CA ALA A 19 -21.82 -25.36 22.96
C ALA A 19 -21.63 -24.05 22.18
N ALA A 20 -20.40 -23.66 21.95
CA ALA A 20 -20.08 -22.62 20.99
C ALA A 20 -20.52 -23.16 19.62
N ALA A 21 -21.57 -22.59 19.08
CA ALA A 21 -21.95 -22.84 17.70
C ALA A 21 -20.76 -22.46 16.82
N VAL A 22 -20.13 -23.45 16.23
CA VAL A 22 -19.16 -23.23 15.15
C VAL A 22 -19.97 -22.65 14.00
N VAL A 23 -19.91 -21.34 13.85
CA VAL A 23 -20.44 -20.66 12.67
C VAL A 23 -19.56 -21.13 11.52
N PRO A 24 -20.11 -21.79 10.49
CA PRO A 24 -19.30 -22.15 9.33
C PRO A 24 -18.78 -20.86 8.70
N MET A 25 -17.45 -20.72 8.63
CA MET A 25 -16.78 -19.59 8.01
C MET A 25 -16.70 -19.70 6.47
N ASP A 26 -17.68 -20.36 5.86
CA ASP A 26 -17.81 -20.49 4.40
C ASP A 26 -18.74 -19.41 3.79
N GLY A 27 -18.89 -18.28 4.45
CA GLY A 27 -19.53 -17.14 3.84
C GLY A 27 -18.54 -16.46 2.87
N ALA A 28 -18.75 -16.59 1.57
CA ALA A 28 -18.17 -15.66 0.61
C ALA A 28 -18.43 -14.25 1.16
N ALA A 29 -17.35 -13.47 1.37
CA ALA A 29 -17.51 -12.10 1.85
C ALA A 29 -18.47 -11.40 0.88
N ALA A 30 -19.54 -10.82 1.42
CA ALA A 30 -20.49 -10.08 0.60
C ALA A 30 -19.73 -9.05 -0.23
N ALA A 31 -20.05 -8.93 -1.52
CA ALA A 31 -19.44 -7.93 -2.38
C ALA A 31 -19.54 -6.56 -1.68
N PRO A 32 -18.46 -5.78 -1.66
CA PRO A 32 -18.48 -4.48 -1.00
C PRO A 32 -19.55 -3.61 -1.63
N ALA A 33 -20.30 -2.89 -0.78
CA ALA A 33 -21.32 -1.97 -1.25
C ALA A 33 -20.70 -0.95 -2.23
N PRO A 34 -21.39 -0.62 -3.33
CA PRO A 34 -20.93 0.41 -4.26
C PRO A 34 -20.77 1.75 -3.53
N LYS A 35 -19.89 2.61 -4.07
CA LYS A 35 -19.68 3.94 -3.50
C LYS A 35 -20.96 4.79 -3.59
N ALA A 36 -21.17 5.62 -2.57
CA ALA A 36 -22.30 6.54 -2.57
C ALA A 36 -22.09 7.68 -3.59
N PRO A 37 -23.15 8.31 -4.10
CA PRO A 37 -23.02 9.50 -4.96
C PRO A 37 -22.20 10.60 -4.27
N GLY A 38 -21.20 11.14 -4.99
CA GLY A 38 -20.28 12.15 -4.46
C GLY A 38 -19.15 11.62 -3.59
N GLU A 39 -19.16 10.33 -3.23
CA GLU A 39 -18.07 9.69 -2.48
C GLU A 39 -16.86 9.45 -3.38
N THR A 40 -15.67 9.64 -2.84
CA THR A 40 -14.42 9.18 -3.45
C THR A 40 -14.00 7.87 -2.81
N LYS A 41 -13.90 6.82 -3.61
CA LYS A 41 -13.49 5.49 -3.15
C LYS A 41 -12.02 5.24 -3.45
N ILE A 42 -11.24 5.03 -2.41
CA ILE A 42 -9.83 4.66 -2.49
C ILE A 42 -9.68 3.24 -1.98
N VAL A 43 -9.06 2.37 -2.76
CA VAL A 43 -8.70 1.02 -2.33
C VAL A 43 -7.19 0.98 -2.10
N VAL A 44 -6.77 0.60 -0.90
CA VAL A 44 -5.37 0.42 -0.53
C VAL A 44 -5.09 -1.07 -0.46
N MET A 45 -4.34 -1.58 -1.42
CA MET A 45 -3.83 -2.95 -1.42
C MET A 45 -2.49 -2.98 -0.72
N MET A 46 -2.46 -3.60 0.42
CA MET A 46 -1.25 -3.84 1.18
C MET A 46 -1.27 -5.28 1.67
N GLY A 47 -0.14 -5.83 1.96
CA GLY A 47 -0.14 -7.22 2.34
C GLY A 47 0.85 -7.52 3.42
N HIS A 48 0.50 -8.50 4.21
CA HIS A 48 1.35 -9.04 5.24
C HIS A 48 2.45 -9.88 4.58
N ASP A 49 3.59 -9.26 4.29
CA ASP A 49 4.77 -9.94 3.74
C ASP A 49 5.81 -10.26 4.83
N GLY A 50 5.47 -10.02 6.09
CA GLY A 50 6.34 -10.28 7.24
C GLY A 50 7.43 -9.23 7.48
N MET A 51 7.68 -8.33 6.52
CA MET A 51 8.71 -7.29 6.60
C MET A 51 8.13 -5.89 6.75
N HIS A 52 6.94 -5.67 6.20
CA HIS A 52 6.29 -4.36 6.20
C HIS A 52 5.08 -4.34 7.12
N ASN A 53 4.97 -3.32 7.96
CA ASN A 53 3.87 -3.16 8.91
C ASN A 53 2.66 -2.52 8.23
N ASP A 54 1.81 -3.34 7.64
CA ASP A 54 0.62 -2.93 6.89
C ASP A 54 -0.39 -2.13 7.72
N VAL A 55 -0.51 -2.38 9.02
CA VAL A 55 -1.40 -1.62 9.91
C VAL A 55 -0.91 -0.18 10.07
N SER A 56 0.38 0.00 10.32
CA SER A 56 0.98 1.34 10.45
C SER A 56 0.88 2.11 9.14
N TYR A 57 1.11 1.47 8.00
CA TYR A 57 0.95 2.11 6.69
C TYR A 57 -0.48 2.58 6.45
N GLU A 58 -1.47 1.75 6.75
CA GLU A 58 -2.87 2.15 6.61
C GLU A 58 -3.18 3.38 7.46
N MET A 59 -2.74 3.38 8.72
CA MET A 59 -2.96 4.50 9.64
C MET A 59 -2.34 5.79 9.10
N GLU A 60 -1.10 5.74 8.59
CA GLU A 60 -0.43 6.91 8.03
C GLU A 60 -1.10 7.39 6.73
N ILE A 61 -1.46 6.49 5.82
CA ILE A 61 -2.19 6.84 4.58
C ILE A 61 -3.54 7.49 4.92
N ARG A 62 -4.30 6.93 5.86
CA ARG A 62 -5.56 7.53 6.34
C ARG A 62 -5.33 8.92 6.95
N SER A 63 -4.21 9.10 7.65
CA SER A 63 -3.87 10.39 8.26
C SER A 63 -3.58 11.48 7.23
N ILE A 64 -2.99 11.11 6.06
CA ILE A 64 -2.77 12.05 4.96
C ILE A 64 -4.11 12.60 4.45
N PHE A 65 -5.11 11.74 4.31
CA PHE A 65 -6.42 12.11 3.76
C PHE A 65 -7.48 12.42 4.82
N ALA A 66 -7.11 12.60 6.08
CA ALA A 66 -8.07 12.77 7.20
C ALA A 66 -9.00 13.99 7.07
N SER A 67 -8.57 15.02 6.35
CA SER A 67 -9.39 16.21 6.06
C SER A 67 -10.50 15.97 5.04
N LYS A 68 -10.37 14.91 4.20
CA LYS A 68 -11.33 14.58 3.14
C LYS A 68 -12.44 13.70 3.69
N LYS A 69 -13.53 14.33 4.13
CA LYS A 69 -14.67 13.64 4.77
C LYS A 69 -15.52 12.82 3.78
N ASP A 70 -15.46 13.16 2.51
CA ASP A 70 -16.10 12.48 1.38
C ASP A 70 -15.25 11.35 0.81
N TRP A 71 -14.03 11.12 1.33
CA TRP A 71 -13.15 10.05 0.89
C TRP A 71 -13.29 8.81 1.76
N ARG A 72 -13.60 7.70 1.13
CA ARG A 72 -13.71 6.38 1.78
C ARG A 72 -12.52 5.52 1.41
N ILE A 73 -11.73 5.14 2.40
CA ILE A 73 -10.54 4.32 2.23
C ILE A 73 -10.83 2.89 2.66
N TRP A 74 -10.68 1.95 1.73
CA TRP A 74 -10.78 0.52 1.95
C TRP A 74 -9.38 -0.10 1.94
N ALA A 75 -8.98 -0.70 3.06
CA ALA A 75 -7.71 -1.44 3.13
C ALA A 75 -7.98 -2.93 2.86
N ALA A 76 -7.32 -3.45 1.85
CA ALA A 76 -7.37 -4.87 1.48
C ALA A 76 -6.00 -5.51 1.73
N ARG A 77 -5.94 -6.34 2.79
CA ARG A 77 -4.70 -6.99 3.23
C ARG A 77 -4.60 -8.45 2.81
N THR A 78 -5.67 -9.04 2.37
CA THR A 78 -5.73 -10.45 1.96
C THR A 78 -6.50 -10.61 0.67
N ASN A 79 -6.21 -11.70 -0.06
CA ASN A 79 -6.95 -12.08 -1.25
C ASN A 79 -8.43 -12.43 -1.00
N LYS A 80 -8.82 -12.63 0.26
CA LYS A 80 -10.22 -12.84 0.63
C LYS A 80 -11.05 -11.56 0.57
N VAL A 81 -10.39 -10.41 0.67
CA VAL A 81 -11.04 -9.09 0.68
C VAL A 81 -10.92 -8.41 -0.68
N ILE A 82 -9.78 -8.62 -1.38
CA ILE A 82 -9.57 -8.00 -2.67
C ILE A 82 -10.28 -8.79 -3.78
N SER A 83 -11.03 -8.08 -4.58
CA SER A 83 -11.69 -8.65 -5.76
C SER A 83 -11.85 -7.59 -6.85
N PRO A 84 -12.11 -7.99 -8.11
CA PRO A 84 -12.43 -7.04 -9.18
C PRO A 84 -13.62 -6.15 -8.83
N GLU A 85 -14.61 -6.66 -8.11
CA GLU A 85 -15.80 -5.92 -7.69
C GLU A 85 -15.45 -4.83 -6.68
N LEU A 86 -14.45 -5.07 -5.79
CA LEU A 86 -14.00 -4.05 -4.85
C LEU A 86 -13.45 -2.83 -5.57
N ILE A 87 -12.72 -3.03 -6.69
CA ILE A 87 -12.10 -1.94 -7.44
C ILE A 87 -12.94 -1.42 -8.62
N ALA A 88 -14.06 -2.06 -8.94
CA ALA A 88 -14.86 -1.75 -10.12
C ALA A 88 -15.36 -0.29 -10.15
N ASP A 89 -15.59 0.31 -9.00
CA ASP A 89 -16.03 1.69 -8.82
C ASP A 89 -15.03 2.57 -8.06
N ALA A 90 -13.81 2.07 -7.81
CA ALA A 90 -12.76 2.85 -7.13
C ALA A 90 -12.27 4.00 -8.01
N ASP A 91 -12.04 5.16 -7.41
CA ASP A 91 -11.43 6.31 -8.08
C ASP A 91 -9.90 6.21 -8.10
N LEU A 92 -9.34 5.58 -7.06
CA LEU A 92 -7.90 5.40 -6.88
C LEU A 92 -7.62 4.04 -6.28
N ILE A 93 -6.59 3.37 -6.80
CA ILE A 93 -5.96 2.25 -6.13
C ILE A 93 -4.55 2.64 -5.69
N ILE A 94 -4.21 2.33 -4.45
CA ILE A 94 -2.87 2.50 -3.88
C ILE A 94 -2.36 1.10 -3.57
N THR A 95 -1.21 0.75 -4.11
CA THR A 95 -0.62 -0.56 -3.87
C THR A 95 0.73 -0.40 -3.20
N GLN A 96 0.94 -1.13 -2.12
CA GLN A 96 2.20 -1.23 -1.40
C GLN A 96 2.38 -2.69 -0.99
N ARG A 97 2.82 -3.51 -1.94
CA ARG A 97 2.97 -4.94 -1.75
C ARG A 97 3.84 -5.54 -2.82
N PHE A 98 4.67 -6.50 -2.42
CA PHE A 98 5.30 -7.44 -3.35
C PHE A 98 4.26 -8.22 -4.15
N GLY A 99 4.63 -8.61 -5.35
CA GLY A 99 4.02 -9.76 -5.99
C GLY A 99 4.49 -11.04 -5.29
N ASP A 100 3.62 -12.04 -5.34
CA ASP A 100 4.04 -13.35 -4.88
C ASP A 100 4.83 -14.04 -5.99
N PRO A 101 6.15 -14.11 -5.90
CA PRO A 101 6.81 -15.38 -5.93
C PRO A 101 7.96 -15.46 -4.92
N TYR A 102 7.96 -14.67 -3.88
CA TYR A 102 8.90 -14.91 -2.81
C TYR A 102 8.40 -16.13 -2.03
N GLU A 103 8.76 -17.30 -2.52
CA GLU A 103 8.90 -18.47 -1.67
C GLU A 103 9.95 -18.13 -0.60
N TRP A 104 9.53 -17.48 0.45
CA TRP A 104 10.27 -17.54 1.68
C TRP A 104 10.20 -18.98 2.15
N ASN A 105 11.14 -19.80 1.69
CA ASN A 105 11.46 -21.11 2.24
C ASN A 105 12.11 -20.95 3.63
N ALA A 106 11.49 -20.19 4.51
CA ALA A 106 11.61 -20.42 5.92
C ALA A 106 10.71 -21.61 6.21
N GLU A 107 11.32 -22.76 6.47
CA GLU A 107 10.66 -24.00 6.82
C GLU A 107 9.46 -23.74 7.74
N GLY A 108 8.26 -23.97 7.27
CA GLY A 108 7.01 -23.90 8.02
C GLY A 108 6.11 -22.67 7.81
N LEU A 109 6.52 -21.61 7.13
CA LEU A 109 5.67 -20.46 6.80
C LEU A 109 5.21 -20.46 5.33
N ALA A 110 5.83 -21.27 4.48
CA ALA A 110 5.55 -21.33 3.04
C ALA A 110 4.09 -21.69 2.70
N ASP A 111 3.45 -22.52 3.51
CA ASP A 111 2.06 -22.94 3.27
C ASP A 111 1.00 -21.89 3.67
N SER A 112 1.37 -20.92 4.48
CA SER A 112 0.42 -19.90 4.96
C SER A 112 0.51 -18.57 4.24
N VAL A 113 1.64 -18.23 3.61
CA VAL A 113 1.89 -16.88 3.07
C VAL A 113 2.31 -16.89 1.60
N GLY A 114 2.92 -17.96 1.10
CA GLY A 114 3.69 -17.93 -0.15
C GLY A 114 3.12 -18.69 -1.34
N SER A 115 1.91 -19.26 -1.29
CA SER A 115 1.38 -19.91 -2.48
C SER A 115 0.79 -18.90 -3.46
N GLN A 116 1.04 -19.04 -4.76
CA GLN A 116 0.42 -18.24 -5.83
C GLN A 116 -1.12 -18.15 -5.71
N ARG A 117 -1.75 -19.09 -4.96
CA ARG A 117 -3.17 -19.05 -4.63
C ARG A 117 -3.57 -17.82 -3.81
N PHE A 118 -2.63 -17.15 -3.17
CA PHE A 118 -2.86 -15.99 -2.30
C PHE A 118 -2.31 -14.70 -2.87
N SER A 119 -1.73 -14.72 -4.07
CA SER A 119 -1.26 -13.50 -4.73
C SER A 119 -2.39 -12.49 -4.89
N LEU A 120 -2.16 -11.26 -4.42
CA LEU A 120 -3.09 -10.16 -4.69
C LEU A 120 -3.06 -9.77 -6.17
N TYR A 121 -1.97 -10.02 -6.87
CA TYR A 121 -1.80 -9.77 -8.30
C TYR A 121 -2.03 -11.02 -9.15
N ASN A 122 -3.04 -11.82 -8.82
CA ASN A 122 -3.37 -13.04 -9.55
C ASN A 122 -3.96 -12.75 -10.96
N ASP A 123 -4.25 -13.83 -11.69
CA ASP A 123 -4.78 -13.76 -13.07
C ASP A 123 -6.16 -13.11 -13.21
N VAL A 124 -6.83 -12.85 -12.10
CA VAL A 124 -8.12 -12.15 -12.07
C VAL A 124 -7.93 -10.68 -11.72
N MET A 125 -7.12 -10.39 -10.70
CA MET A 125 -6.93 -9.02 -10.20
C MET A 125 -6.07 -8.16 -11.12
N ALA A 126 -4.96 -8.69 -11.63
CA ALA A 126 -4.05 -7.89 -12.45
C ALA A 126 -4.71 -7.38 -13.74
N PRO A 127 -5.42 -8.21 -14.55
CA PRO A 127 -6.18 -7.72 -15.68
C PRO A 127 -7.30 -6.73 -15.29
N ALA A 128 -7.97 -6.95 -14.15
CA ALA A 128 -8.99 -6.04 -13.66
C ALA A 128 -8.43 -4.67 -13.28
N MET A 129 -7.25 -4.62 -12.63
CA MET A 129 -6.55 -3.38 -12.34
C MET A 129 -6.20 -2.63 -13.60
N ILE A 130 -5.56 -3.29 -14.57
CA ILE A 130 -5.19 -2.72 -15.87
C ILE A 130 -6.43 -2.16 -16.58
N ALA A 131 -7.51 -2.93 -16.65
CA ALA A 131 -8.74 -2.51 -17.32
C ALA A 131 -9.38 -1.30 -16.63
N ASN A 132 -9.45 -1.30 -15.28
CA ASN A 132 -10.02 -0.16 -14.54
C ASN A 132 -9.19 1.12 -14.73
N VAL A 133 -7.87 1.04 -14.76
CA VAL A 133 -7.02 2.21 -15.04
C VAL A 133 -7.20 2.64 -16.49
N ARG A 134 -6.98 1.73 -17.46
CA ARG A 134 -6.94 2.05 -18.88
C ARG A 134 -8.29 2.50 -19.45
N ASP A 135 -9.35 1.80 -19.11
CA ASP A 135 -10.64 1.94 -19.80
C ASP A 135 -11.64 2.80 -19.03
N ARG A 136 -11.58 2.79 -17.69
CA ARG A 136 -12.47 3.55 -16.83
C ARG A 136 -11.86 4.86 -16.31
N GLY A 137 -10.53 4.93 -16.17
CA GLY A 137 -9.82 6.11 -15.70
C GLY A 137 -9.52 6.10 -14.19
N MET A 138 -9.54 4.93 -13.54
CA MET A 138 -9.06 4.79 -12.16
C MET A 138 -7.60 5.24 -12.06
N GLY A 139 -7.26 6.02 -11.03
CA GLY A 139 -5.87 6.35 -10.73
C GLY A 139 -5.15 5.17 -10.08
N TRP A 140 -3.83 5.08 -10.26
CA TRP A 140 -3.01 4.08 -9.55
C TRP A 140 -1.74 4.71 -8.97
N LEU A 141 -1.57 4.60 -7.66
CA LEU A 141 -0.31 4.85 -6.97
C LEU A 141 0.37 3.52 -6.67
N ALA A 142 1.48 3.25 -7.37
CA ALA A 142 2.34 2.10 -7.16
C ALA A 142 3.47 2.50 -6.20
N VAL A 143 3.42 2.01 -4.95
CA VAL A 143 4.33 2.45 -3.89
C VAL A 143 5.35 1.37 -3.57
N HIS A 144 6.59 1.79 -3.43
CA HIS A 144 7.71 1.00 -2.93
C HIS A 144 7.81 -0.36 -3.63
N ASN A 145 7.63 -1.45 -2.88
CA ASN A 145 7.76 -2.83 -3.32
C ASN A 145 6.72 -3.29 -4.36
N THR A 146 5.73 -2.46 -4.70
CA THR A 146 4.80 -2.76 -5.80
C THR A 146 5.51 -2.96 -7.14
N ILE A 147 6.69 -2.36 -7.35
CA ILE A 147 7.48 -2.56 -8.57
C ILE A 147 7.97 -4.00 -8.74
N TRP A 148 8.00 -4.78 -7.67
CA TRP A 148 8.32 -6.21 -7.67
C TRP A 148 7.06 -7.07 -7.53
N ASN A 149 6.08 -6.84 -8.37
CA ASN A 149 4.81 -7.56 -8.30
C ASN A 149 4.86 -8.97 -8.94
N GLY A 150 5.96 -9.34 -9.59
CA GLY A 150 6.17 -10.65 -10.19
C GLY A 150 5.35 -10.91 -11.46
N ARG A 151 4.71 -9.89 -12.01
CA ARG A 151 3.86 -10.00 -13.21
C ARG A 151 4.32 -9.03 -14.29
N LYS A 152 4.76 -9.58 -15.39
CA LYS A 152 5.25 -8.79 -16.51
C LYS A 152 4.21 -7.82 -17.06
N ASP A 153 2.94 -8.19 -17.11
CA ASP A 153 1.86 -7.32 -17.58
C ASP A 153 1.67 -6.07 -16.70
N LEU A 154 1.77 -6.21 -15.37
CA LEU A 154 1.73 -5.09 -14.45
C LEU A 154 3.01 -4.26 -14.49
N GLU A 155 4.18 -4.89 -14.54
CA GLU A 155 5.48 -4.21 -14.67
C GLU A 155 5.53 -3.37 -15.94
N ASP A 156 5.08 -3.92 -17.09
CA ASP A 156 4.98 -3.18 -18.33
C ASP A 156 3.96 -2.04 -18.23
N PHE A 157 2.87 -2.26 -17.50
CA PHE A 157 1.85 -1.25 -17.30
C PHE A 157 2.29 -0.09 -16.41
N ILE A 158 3.04 -0.36 -15.33
CA ILE A 158 3.65 0.68 -14.47
C ILE A 158 4.90 1.31 -15.09
N GLY A 159 5.45 0.70 -16.15
CA GLY A 159 6.47 1.29 -17.01
C GLY A 159 7.90 1.20 -16.53
N VAL A 160 8.19 0.30 -15.56
CA VAL A 160 9.54 0.15 -15.00
C VAL A 160 9.92 -1.32 -14.84
N ASP A 161 11.24 -1.56 -14.85
CA ASP A 161 11.87 -2.76 -14.31
C ASP A 161 12.56 -2.39 -13.00
N ALA A 162 12.39 -3.24 -11.98
CA ALA A 162 13.05 -3.07 -10.71
C ALA A 162 14.34 -3.90 -10.67
N GLU A 163 15.40 -3.27 -10.23
CA GLU A 163 16.61 -3.96 -9.79
C GLU A 163 16.58 -4.13 -8.27
N LEU A 164 17.44 -5.01 -7.75
CA LEU A 164 17.55 -5.25 -6.32
C LEU A 164 17.81 -3.94 -5.56
N HIS A 165 17.09 -3.77 -4.44
CA HIS A 165 17.36 -2.66 -3.52
C HIS A 165 18.67 -2.88 -2.76
N GLN A 166 19.23 -1.81 -2.24
CA GLN A 166 20.36 -1.81 -1.34
C GLN A 166 19.89 -2.04 0.12
N GLU A 167 20.84 -2.19 1.03
CA GLU A 167 20.54 -2.19 2.46
C GLU A 167 19.83 -0.91 2.91
N ILE A 168 19.10 -1.01 4.00
CA ILE A 168 18.37 0.13 4.60
C ILE A 168 19.37 1.22 4.96
N GLN A 169 19.13 2.44 4.45
CA GLN A 169 19.99 3.59 4.65
C GLN A 169 19.20 4.89 4.45
N PRO A 170 19.79 6.06 4.79
CA PRO A 170 19.19 7.33 4.39
C PRO A 170 19.16 7.46 2.87
N VAL A 171 18.00 7.85 2.34
CA VAL A 171 17.81 8.13 0.90
C VAL A 171 17.27 9.54 0.73
N ILE A 172 17.95 10.34 -0.08
CA ILE A 172 17.54 11.70 -0.41
C ILE A 172 16.75 11.67 -1.72
N TYR A 173 15.58 12.28 -1.71
CA TYR A 173 14.73 12.47 -2.88
C TYR A 173 14.77 13.91 -3.33
N LYS A 174 15.10 14.11 -4.60
CA LYS A 174 15.21 15.43 -5.23
C LYS A 174 14.32 15.50 -6.46
N GLN A 175 13.60 16.59 -6.64
CA GLN A 175 12.83 16.85 -7.84
C GLN A 175 13.68 16.70 -9.10
N PHE A 176 13.16 15.98 -10.07
CA PHE A 176 13.72 15.92 -11.41
C PHE A 176 12.93 16.77 -12.41
N ASN A 177 11.61 16.86 -12.22
CA ASN A 177 10.72 17.72 -12.98
C ASN A 177 10.01 18.71 -12.05
N PRO A 178 10.62 19.88 -11.75
CA PRO A 178 10.10 20.83 -10.79
C PRO A 178 8.81 21.54 -11.25
N GLU A 179 8.48 21.50 -12.54
CA GLU A 179 7.28 22.11 -13.10
C GLU A 179 6.05 21.19 -13.04
N HIS A 180 6.25 19.90 -12.78
CA HIS A 180 5.13 18.96 -12.72
C HIS A 180 4.24 19.26 -11.50
N PRO A 181 2.89 19.19 -11.61
CA PRO A 181 1.98 19.53 -10.52
C PRO A 181 2.23 18.79 -9.19
N VAL A 182 2.74 17.55 -9.28
CA VAL A 182 3.03 16.73 -8.09
C VAL A 182 4.28 17.21 -7.35
N THR A 183 5.26 17.74 -8.07
CA THR A 183 6.59 18.06 -7.53
C THR A 183 6.85 19.55 -7.35
N ARG A 184 6.04 20.41 -7.98
CA ARG A 184 6.25 21.87 -7.96
C ARG A 184 6.36 22.42 -6.54
N GLY A 185 7.46 23.07 -6.21
CA GLY A 185 7.70 23.67 -4.91
C GLY A 185 7.93 22.67 -3.76
N ILE A 186 8.11 21.39 -4.06
CA ILE A 186 8.53 20.39 -3.06
C ILE A 186 10.05 20.51 -2.90
N GLU A 187 10.51 20.81 -1.71
CA GLU A 187 11.95 20.81 -1.41
C GLU A 187 12.52 19.39 -1.36
N PRO A 188 13.82 19.20 -1.61
CA PRO A 188 14.46 17.91 -1.39
C PRO A 188 14.23 17.41 0.03
N PHE A 189 13.95 16.12 0.17
CA PHE A 189 13.69 15.50 1.48
C PHE A 189 14.47 14.20 1.63
N CYS A 190 14.74 13.81 2.86
CA CYS A 190 15.43 12.59 3.22
C CYS A 190 14.48 11.65 3.98
N VAL A 191 14.53 10.36 3.64
CA VAL A 191 13.97 9.28 4.44
C VAL A 191 15.11 8.49 5.04
N ASN A 192 15.23 8.48 6.37
CA ASN A 192 16.42 7.97 7.07
C ASN A 192 16.55 6.45 7.04
N LEU A 193 15.43 5.73 7.01
CA LEU A 193 15.39 4.26 7.01
C LEU A 193 14.61 3.82 5.77
N GLU A 194 15.32 3.71 4.64
CA GLU A 194 14.70 3.41 3.36
C GLU A 194 15.54 2.43 2.55
N GLU A 195 14.89 1.65 1.71
CA GLU A 195 15.50 0.80 0.70
C GLU A 195 15.45 1.50 -0.65
N GLN A 196 16.61 1.80 -1.23
CA GLN A 196 16.64 2.36 -2.56
C GLN A 196 16.63 1.26 -3.62
N PHE A 197 15.55 1.13 -4.34
CA PHE A 197 15.52 0.28 -5.54
C PHE A 197 16.30 0.90 -6.70
N GLY A 198 16.98 0.05 -7.47
CA GLY A 198 17.37 0.37 -8.82
C GLY A 198 16.15 0.34 -9.73
N VAL A 199 15.92 1.41 -10.49
CA VAL A 199 14.77 1.50 -11.38
C VAL A 199 15.20 1.84 -12.78
N LYS A 200 14.82 0.99 -13.74
CA LYS A 200 15.01 1.20 -15.16
C LYS A 200 13.68 1.52 -15.82
N ILE A 201 13.59 2.69 -16.43
CA ILE A 201 12.41 3.09 -17.20
C ILE A 201 12.34 2.27 -18.49
N LYS A 202 11.21 1.58 -18.73
CA LYS A 202 10.99 0.76 -19.93
C LYS A 202 10.75 1.61 -21.19
N ASN A 203 9.95 2.66 -21.06
CA ASN A 203 9.64 3.56 -22.16
C ASN A 203 9.83 5.03 -21.74
N PRO A 204 11.03 5.59 -21.95
CA PRO A 204 11.30 6.98 -21.59
C PRO A 204 10.41 8.01 -22.30
N ALA A 205 9.91 7.70 -23.50
CA ALA A 205 9.04 8.62 -24.23
C ALA A 205 7.64 8.78 -23.62
N GLU A 206 7.19 7.79 -22.85
CA GLU A 206 5.87 7.79 -22.20
C GLU A 206 5.94 8.12 -20.71
N THR A 207 7.15 8.13 -20.13
CA THR A 207 7.35 8.21 -18.69
C THR A 207 7.97 9.53 -18.28
N THR A 208 7.31 10.25 -17.39
CA THR A 208 7.86 11.45 -16.77
C THR A 208 8.50 11.08 -15.44
N ILE A 209 9.81 11.31 -15.29
CA ILE A 209 10.50 11.16 -14.01
C ILE A 209 10.15 12.36 -13.13
N LEU A 210 9.65 12.09 -11.93
CA LEU A 210 9.27 13.10 -10.93
C LEU A 210 10.42 13.41 -9.97
N PHE A 211 11.05 12.36 -9.46
CA PHE A 211 12.11 12.43 -8.47
C PHE A 211 13.29 11.54 -8.85
N ARG A 212 14.49 12.02 -8.54
CA ARG A 212 15.69 11.18 -8.38
C ARG A 212 15.85 10.84 -6.92
N SER A 213 16.40 9.65 -6.64
CA SER A 213 16.78 9.20 -5.30
C SER A 213 18.30 9.02 -5.24
N LEU A 214 18.90 9.44 -4.14
CA LEU A 214 20.31 9.26 -3.84
C LEU A 214 20.46 8.50 -2.53
N ALA A 215 20.97 7.29 -2.59
CA ALA A 215 21.38 6.52 -1.41
C ALA A 215 22.65 7.14 -0.81
N VAL A 216 22.60 7.47 0.49
CA VAL A 216 23.67 8.30 1.10
C VAL A 216 24.96 7.51 1.28
N HIS A 217 24.87 6.22 1.69
CA HIS A 217 26.05 5.40 1.97
C HIS A 217 26.75 4.93 0.69
N ASP A 218 25.96 4.48 -0.29
CA ASP A 218 26.50 3.91 -1.53
C ASP A 218 26.71 4.93 -2.63
N HIS A 219 26.26 6.16 -2.43
CA HIS A 219 26.25 7.22 -3.45
C HIS A 219 25.52 6.81 -4.74
N ARG A 220 24.61 5.84 -4.64
CA ARG A 220 23.85 5.33 -5.78
C ARG A 220 22.72 6.30 -6.12
N ASP A 221 22.65 6.69 -7.40
CA ASP A 221 21.59 7.50 -7.96
C ASP A 221 20.61 6.61 -8.74
N SER A 222 19.31 6.80 -8.50
CA SER A 222 18.25 6.07 -9.17
C SER A 222 17.01 6.94 -9.41
N VAL A 223 15.98 6.39 -10.06
CA VAL A 223 14.66 7.02 -10.14
C VAL A 223 13.97 6.85 -8.78
N GLY A 224 13.49 7.93 -8.19
CA GLY A 224 12.77 7.94 -6.91
C GLY A 224 11.26 8.05 -7.05
N GLY A 225 10.78 8.43 -8.23
CA GLY A 225 9.36 8.50 -8.56
C GLY A 225 9.16 8.89 -10.01
N TRP A 226 8.06 8.43 -10.60
CA TRP A 226 7.70 8.65 -11.99
C TRP A 226 6.18 8.66 -12.17
N CYS A 227 5.73 9.10 -13.33
CA CYS A 227 4.33 9.00 -13.71
C CYS A 227 4.17 8.79 -15.21
N LEU A 228 3.01 8.27 -15.58
CA LEU A 228 2.63 8.03 -16.97
C LEU A 228 1.12 8.00 -17.15
N GLU A 229 0.68 8.32 -18.36
CA GLU A 229 -0.70 8.17 -18.80
C GLU A 229 -0.94 6.71 -19.24
N ARG A 230 -2.07 6.14 -18.88
CA ARG A 230 -2.48 4.79 -19.30
C ARG A 230 -3.94 4.78 -19.76
N GLY A 231 -4.16 5.02 -21.03
CA GLY A 231 -5.51 5.17 -21.57
C GLY A 231 -6.25 6.34 -20.90
N LYS A 232 -7.37 6.06 -20.26
CA LYS A 232 -8.13 7.10 -19.52
C LYS A 232 -7.57 7.39 -18.15
N GLY A 233 -6.75 6.50 -17.56
CA GLY A 233 -6.20 6.63 -16.22
C GLY A 233 -4.75 7.09 -16.19
N ARG A 234 -4.21 7.18 -14.99
CA ARG A 234 -2.85 7.61 -14.70
C ARG A 234 -2.20 6.70 -13.68
N VAL A 235 -0.90 6.46 -13.85
CA VAL A 235 -0.09 5.71 -12.91
C VAL A 235 1.00 6.62 -12.35
N ILE A 236 1.23 6.58 -11.06
CA ILE A 236 2.38 7.19 -10.39
C ILE A 236 3.11 6.11 -9.62
N GLY A 237 4.41 6.00 -9.81
CA GLY A 237 5.31 5.24 -8.95
C GLY A 237 6.01 6.15 -7.95
N LEU A 238 5.99 5.76 -6.67
CA LEU A 238 6.69 6.45 -5.58
C LEU A 238 7.48 5.41 -4.80
N LEU A 239 8.79 5.61 -4.69
CA LEU A 239 9.66 4.62 -4.05
C LEU A 239 9.80 4.73 -2.54
N PRO A 240 9.65 5.90 -1.86
CA PRO A 240 9.61 5.88 -0.40
C PRO A 240 8.48 4.98 0.09
N GLY A 241 8.80 4.06 1.04
CA GLY A 241 7.77 3.13 1.50
C GLY A 241 8.27 1.92 2.27
N HIS A 242 9.58 1.76 2.51
CA HIS A 242 10.09 0.61 3.24
C HIS A 242 9.52 0.54 4.66
N LEU A 243 9.52 1.65 5.37
CA LEU A 243 8.89 1.76 6.68
C LEU A 243 7.86 2.89 6.69
N GLU A 244 6.88 2.80 7.58
CA GLU A 244 5.84 3.82 7.77
C GLU A 244 6.39 5.22 8.10
N TRP A 245 7.64 5.29 8.56
CA TRP A 245 8.34 6.56 8.85
C TRP A 245 8.42 7.49 7.65
N CYS A 246 8.48 6.97 6.42
CA CYS A 246 8.48 7.81 5.23
C CYS A 246 7.23 8.70 5.15
N TYR A 247 6.08 8.18 5.60
CA TYR A 247 4.81 8.92 5.63
C TYR A 247 4.73 9.98 6.74
N ARG A 248 5.76 10.11 7.58
CA ARG A 248 5.89 11.19 8.57
C ARG A 248 6.75 12.34 8.07
N VAL A 249 7.44 12.17 6.95
CA VAL A 249 8.17 13.25 6.28
C VAL A 249 7.16 14.16 5.58
N GLU A 250 7.03 15.41 6.06
CA GLU A 250 5.99 16.35 5.61
C GLU A 250 6.02 16.56 4.08
N ALA A 251 7.21 16.75 3.50
CA ALA A 251 7.37 16.87 2.05
C ALA A 251 6.83 15.64 1.30
N TYR A 252 7.09 14.43 1.81
CA TYR A 252 6.57 13.21 1.20
C TYR A 252 5.06 13.08 1.35
N ARG A 253 4.49 13.48 2.48
CA ARG A 253 3.04 13.52 2.69
C ARG A 253 2.36 14.43 1.66
N GLU A 254 2.95 15.60 1.41
CA GLU A 254 2.45 16.52 0.39
C GLU A 254 2.57 15.93 -1.02
N VAL A 255 3.68 15.26 -1.33
CA VAL A 255 3.85 14.52 -2.60
C VAL A 255 2.76 13.47 -2.76
N PHE A 256 2.50 12.68 -1.72
CA PHE A 256 1.51 11.61 -1.74
C PHE A 256 0.08 12.15 -1.92
N TRP A 257 -0.25 13.24 -1.24
CA TRP A 257 -1.50 13.97 -1.41
C TRP A 257 -1.67 14.42 -2.87
N ARG A 258 -0.70 15.14 -3.40
CA ARG A 258 -0.73 15.66 -4.77
C ARG A 258 -0.78 14.54 -5.82
N ALA A 259 -0.06 13.46 -5.59
CA ALA A 259 -0.05 12.28 -6.43
C ALA A 259 -1.44 11.64 -6.52
N ALA A 260 -2.16 11.54 -5.39
CA ALA A 260 -3.52 11.00 -5.37
C ALA A 260 -4.49 11.85 -6.22
N PHE A 261 -4.48 13.17 -6.05
CA PHE A 261 -5.32 14.07 -6.86
C PHE A 261 -4.97 13.99 -8.35
N TRP A 262 -3.67 14.04 -8.68
CA TRP A 262 -3.20 13.97 -10.06
C TRP A 262 -3.58 12.65 -10.73
N ALA A 263 -3.42 11.53 -10.03
CA ALA A 263 -3.77 10.22 -10.54
C ALA A 263 -5.27 10.09 -10.83
N MET A 264 -6.12 10.70 -10.00
CA MET A 264 -7.59 10.78 -10.20
C MET A 264 -8.02 11.84 -11.21
N ARG A 265 -7.09 12.55 -11.87
CA ARG A 265 -7.38 13.68 -12.78
C ARG A 265 -8.19 14.80 -12.13
N ARG A 266 -7.98 15.03 -10.83
CA ARG A 266 -8.62 16.10 -10.07
C ARG A 266 -7.68 17.29 -9.91
N GLU A 267 -8.26 18.47 -9.75
CA GLU A 267 -7.51 19.64 -9.33
C GLU A 267 -6.83 19.37 -7.98
N ILE A 268 -5.54 19.69 -7.88
CA ILE A 268 -4.78 19.46 -6.66
C ILE A 268 -5.13 20.54 -5.65
N GLU A 269 -5.82 20.14 -4.61
CA GLU A 269 -6.12 21.01 -3.47
C GLU A 269 -4.86 21.27 -2.63
N PRO A 270 -4.79 22.42 -1.93
CA PRO A 270 -3.72 22.69 -0.99
C PRO A 270 -3.59 21.56 0.06
N PHE A 271 -2.37 21.10 0.29
CA PHE A 271 -2.12 20.10 1.32
C PHE A 271 -2.40 20.70 2.71
N PRO A 272 -3.26 20.10 3.52
CA PRO A 272 -3.52 20.60 4.86
C PRO A 272 -2.28 20.30 5.72
N LYS A 273 -1.43 21.34 5.92
CA LYS A 273 -0.27 21.22 6.81
C LYS A 273 -0.76 20.76 8.18
N SER A 274 -0.21 19.67 8.66
CA SER A 274 -0.52 19.16 9.99
C SER A 274 -0.02 20.18 11.02
N GLY A 275 -0.94 20.93 11.63
CA GLY A 275 -0.59 21.74 12.77
C GLY A 275 0.01 20.82 13.85
N ASN A 276 1.26 21.06 14.21
CA ASN A 276 1.95 20.47 15.37
C ASN A 276 1.94 18.92 15.46
N ARG A 277 2.62 18.24 14.56
CA ARG A 277 3.10 16.87 14.78
C ARG A 277 4.58 16.80 15.21
N ASP A 278 5.18 17.95 15.53
CA ASP A 278 6.57 18.05 16.01
C ASP A 278 6.74 17.53 17.45
N LEU A 279 5.89 16.64 17.91
CA LEU A 279 5.91 16.11 19.26
C LEU A 279 6.30 14.62 19.35
N TRP A 280 7.23 14.16 18.46
CA TRP A 280 7.90 12.86 18.69
C TRP A 280 9.36 12.93 18.30
#